data_8f8caf316954b7b8ba482f03d42e4df5
#
_entry.id   8f8caf316954b7b8ba482f03d42e4df5
#
_cell.length_a   1.000
_cell.length_b   1.000
_cell.length_c   1.000
_cell.angle_alpha   90.00
_cell.angle_beta   90.00
_cell.angle_gamma   90.00
#
_symmetry.space_group_name_H-M   'P 1'
#
loop_
_entity.id
_entity.type
_entity.pdbx_description
1 polymer ?
#
loop_
_entity_poly.entity_id
_entity_poly.type
_entity_poly.pdbx_seq_one_letter_code
_entity_poly.pdbx_strand_id
1 'polypeptide(L)'
;MSWHCLRFVALIALICPAAIAQDSSATKPQGLAKREAWTSSRIKGSPDPAPPYRVEPAFPALKFEQPLDLSAAPGTERLFVAEQAGRILSFENRQDVSQADLVVDLKKAIPELTAVYSITFHPDFNTNRKAYICYIEGNDTPDGSCVSEFLVSTTDVPTIDPASEREIIRWWSGGHNGCSLKFGPDGFLYISTGDGGAPSPPDPLMAGQDVSNLLSNILRIDVDHHDAEKAYGVPADNPFINMPDVRPEIWAFGFRNPWRMSFDKVRGDLWVGDVGWQLWEMVYRVE
;
A
#
# COMPACT_ATOMS: atom_id res chain seq x y z
N MET A 1 -36.11 -63.34 49.78
CA MET A 1 -34.98 -62.41 49.93
C MET A 1 -35.33 -61.21 49.15
N SER A 2 -35.69 -60.14 49.86
CA SER A 2 -36.27 -58.91 49.37
C SER A 2 -35.16 -57.87 49.23
N TRP A 3 -35.04 -57.27 48.08
CA TRP A 3 -34.19 -56.12 47.91
C TRP A 3 -35.03 -54.90 47.54
N HIS A 4 -35.04 -53.95 48.44
CA HIS A 4 -35.74 -52.67 48.31
C HIS A 4 -34.87 -51.73 47.44
N CYS A 5 -35.43 -51.24 46.39
CA CYS A 5 -34.84 -50.25 45.52
C CYS A 5 -35.23 -48.83 45.99
N LEU A 6 -34.32 -48.14 46.66
CA LEU A 6 -34.49 -46.73 47.04
C LEU A 6 -34.43 -45.84 45.77
N ARG A 7 -35.51 -45.19 45.47
CA ARG A 7 -35.55 -44.12 44.43
C ARG A 7 -35.13 -42.80 45.07
N PHE A 8 -33.95 -42.31 44.70
CA PHE A 8 -33.58 -40.94 44.97
C PHE A 8 -34.25 -40.02 43.90
N VAL A 9 -35.15 -39.17 44.37
CA VAL A 9 -35.68 -38.07 43.57
C VAL A 9 -34.71 -36.90 43.70
N ALA A 10 -33.92 -36.65 42.65
CA ALA A 10 -33.10 -35.47 42.59
C ALA A 10 -33.95 -34.28 42.14
N LEU A 11 -34.15 -33.35 43.05
CA LEU A 11 -34.78 -32.07 42.77
C LEU A 11 -33.77 -31.19 42.02
N ILE A 12 -33.89 -31.07 40.68
CA ILE A 12 -33.11 -30.14 39.90
C ILE A 12 -33.77 -28.76 40.05
N ALA A 13 -33.18 -27.91 40.88
CA ALA A 13 -33.52 -26.50 40.90
C ALA A 13 -33.03 -25.86 39.61
N LEU A 14 -33.95 -25.48 38.72
CA LEU A 14 -33.64 -24.61 37.56
C LEU A 14 -33.27 -23.23 38.13
N ILE A 15 -31.99 -22.94 38.19
CA ILE A 15 -31.48 -21.61 38.37
C ILE A 15 -31.63 -20.92 37.01
N CYS A 16 -32.67 -20.14 36.85
CA CYS A 16 -32.81 -19.23 35.74
C CYS A 16 -31.69 -18.18 35.86
N PRO A 17 -30.76 -18.04 34.88
CA PRO A 17 -29.83 -16.94 34.95
C PRO A 17 -30.64 -15.65 34.78
N ALA A 18 -30.66 -14.84 35.84
CA ALA A 18 -31.14 -13.47 35.74
C ALA A 18 -30.39 -12.82 34.56
N ALA A 19 -31.12 -12.46 33.51
CA ALA A 19 -30.60 -11.63 32.45
C ALA A 19 -30.11 -10.34 33.13
N ILE A 20 -28.79 -10.19 33.21
CA ILE A 20 -28.20 -8.91 33.53
C ILE A 20 -28.65 -8.00 32.37
N ALA A 21 -29.65 -7.20 32.65
CA ALA A 21 -29.97 -6.09 31.77
C ALA A 21 -28.67 -5.29 31.60
N GLN A 22 -28.06 -5.39 30.44
CA GLN A 22 -27.02 -4.46 30.05
C GLN A 22 -27.72 -3.11 30.10
N ASP A 23 -27.35 -2.34 31.11
CA ASP A 23 -27.66 -0.92 31.18
C ASP A 23 -27.10 -0.30 29.91
N SER A 24 -27.95 -0.10 28.93
CA SER A 24 -27.67 0.72 27.78
C SER A 24 -27.67 2.19 28.26
N SER A 25 -26.79 2.49 29.20
CA SER A 25 -26.38 3.85 29.41
C SER A 25 -25.74 4.27 28.08
N ALA A 26 -26.57 4.89 27.24
CA ALA A 26 -26.12 5.53 26.05
C ALA A 26 -24.87 6.31 26.44
N THR A 27 -23.72 5.85 25.98
CA THR A 27 -22.46 6.58 26.11
C THR A 27 -22.76 7.98 25.63
N LYS A 28 -22.79 8.92 26.56
CA LYS A 28 -22.98 10.33 26.20
C LYS A 28 -21.97 10.61 25.11
N PRO A 29 -22.39 11.21 23.98
CA PRO A 29 -21.45 11.56 22.92
C PRO A 29 -20.26 12.26 23.58
N GLN A 30 -19.03 11.73 23.37
CA GLN A 30 -17.86 12.42 23.84
C GLN A 30 -17.77 13.70 23.01
N GLY A 31 -18.11 14.82 23.60
CA GLY A 31 -18.15 16.12 22.98
C GLY A 31 -19.26 17.00 23.53
N LEU A 32 -19.21 18.28 23.20
CA LEU A 32 -20.22 19.23 23.59
C LEU A 32 -21.54 18.87 22.90
N ALA A 33 -22.64 18.74 23.67
CA ALA A 33 -23.98 18.49 23.15
C ALA A 33 -24.44 19.58 22.15
N LYS A 34 -23.83 20.75 22.24
CA LYS A 34 -23.93 21.85 21.28
C LYS A 34 -22.55 22.47 21.14
N ARG A 35 -22.07 22.51 19.92
CA ARG A 35 -20.81 23.21 19.61
C ARG A 35 -21.07 24.71 19.78
N GLU A 36 -20.41 25.35 20.72
CA GLU A 36 -20.43 26.82 20.82
C GLU A 36 -19.76 27.39 19.56
N ALA A 37 -20.39 28.40 18.98
CA ALA A 37 -19.82 29.10 17.87
C ALA A 37 -18.51 29.77 18.31
N TRP A 38 -17.43 29.53 17.61
CA TRP A 38 -16.16 30.21 17.89
C TRP A 38 -16.26 31.67 17.39
N THR A 39 -16.66 32.55 18.29
CA THR A 39 -16.85 33.96 17.99
C THR A 39 -15.61 34.82 18.17
N SER A 40 -14.52 34.25 18.73
CA SER A 40 -13.26 34.93 18.97
C SER A 40 -12.24 34.73 17.84
N SER A 41 -12.62 34.11 16.71
CA SER A 41 -11.73 34.00 15.57
C SER A 41 -11.32 35.37 15.06
N ARG A 42 -10.01 35.60 14.97
CA ARG A 42 -9.44 36.80 14.37
C ARG A 42 -9.23 36.67 12.87
N ILE A 43 -9.52 35.50 12.30
CA ILE A 43 -9.40 35.21 10.88
C ILE A 43 -10.56 35.91 10.18
N LYS A 44 -10.24 36.87 9.32
CA LYS A 44 -11.20 37.57 8.45
C LYS A 44 -10.98 37.13 7.01
N GLY A 45 -12.05 36.66 6.35
CA GLY A 45 -11.98 36.17 4.97
C GLY A 45 -11.51 34.70 4.87
N SER A 46 -11.06 34.28 3.71
CA SER A 46 -10.40 32.99 3.55
C SER A 46 -9.09 33.01 4.33
N PRO A 47 -8.80 32.01 5.19
CA PRO A 47 -7.56 31.98 5.96
C PRO A 47 -6.32 31.85 5.06
N ASP A 48 -6.50 31.29 3.87
CA ASP A 48 -5.43 31.09 2.92
C ASP A 48 -5.47 32.13 1.80
N PRO A 49 -4.34 32.75 1.44
CA PRO A 49 -4.25 33.51 0.19
C PRO A 49 -4.65 32.56 -0.97
N ALA A 50 -5.18 33.14 -2.05
CA ALA A 50 -5.41 32.35 -3.26
C ALA A 50 -4.15 31.56 -3.58
N PRO A 51 -4.22 30.25 -3.83
CA PRO A 51 -3.03 29.44 -4.09
C PRO A 51 -2.26 30.06 -5.25
N PRO A 52 -0.93 30.19 -5.13
CA PRO A 52 -0.09 30.80 -6.18
C PRO A 52 -0.03 29.93 -7.45
N TYR A 53 -0.70 28.80 -7.44
CA TYR A 53 -0.72 27.81 -8.49
C TYR A 53 -2.14 27.53 -8.96
N ARG A 54 -2.30 27.22 -10.24
CA ARG A 54 -3.51 26.68 -10.83
C ARG A 54 -3.27 25.26 -11.32
N VAL A 55 -4.30 24.44 -11.28
CA VAL A 55 -4.28 23.09 -11.86
C VAL A 55 -4.75 23.17 -13.31
N GLU A 56 -3.96 22.59 -14.21
CA GLU A 56 -4.28 22.46 -15.62
C GLU A 56 -4.12 21.00 -16.05
N PRO A 57 -4.95 20.51 -17.01
CA PRO A 57 -4.71 19.20 -17.62
C PRO A 57 -3.37 19.20 -18.37
N ALA A 58 -2.43 18.33 -17.94
CA ALA A 58 -1.15 18.20 -18.61
C ALA A 58 -1.28 17.51 -20.00
N PHE A 59 -2.18 16.53 -20.09
CA PHE A 59 -2.44 15.71 -21.28
C PHE A 59 -3.94 15.68 -21.58
N PRO A 60 -4.54 16.76 -22.09
CA PRO A 60 -6.00 16.93 -22.15
C PRO A 60 -6.71 15.94 -23.09
N ALA A 61 -6.00 15.36 -24.07
CA ALA A 61 -6.57 14.42 -25.02
C ALA A 61 -6.55 12.96 -24.51
N LEU A 62 -5.74 12.66 -23.47
CA LEU A 62 -5.65 11.31 -22.92
C LEU A 62 -6.73 11.05 -21.90
N LYS A 63 -7.21 9.81 -21.88
CA LYS A 63 -8.14 9.29 -20.87
C LYS A 63 -7.68 7.91 -20.42
N PHE A 64 -7.77 7.68 -19.12
CA PHE A 64 -7.39 6.44 -18.47
C PHE A 64 -8.55 5.89 -17.63
N GLU A 65 -8.55 4.57 -17.43
CA GLU A 65 -9.54 3.89 -16.61
C GLU A 65 -8.96 3.57 -15.24
N GLN A 66 -9.42 4.27 -14.20
CA GLN A 66 -8.94 4.11 -12.81
C GLN A 66 -7.39 4.10 -12.71
N PRO A 67 -6.72 5.17 -13.18
CA PRO A 67 -5.27 5.25 -13.12
C PRO A 67 -4.82 5.37 -11.66
N LEU A 68 -3.89 4.53 -11.24
CA LEU A 68 -3.37 4.54 -9.88
C LEU A 68 -1.94 5.08 -9.79
N ASP A 69 -1.10 4.89 -10.80
CA ASP A 69 0.28 5.38 -10.77
C ASP A 69 0.71 5.96 -12.12
N LEU A 70 1.62 6.93 -12.04
CA LEU A 70 2.27 7.55 -13.19
C LEU A 70 3.79 7.56 -12.94
N SER A 71 4.55 6.94 -13.82
CA SER A 71 6.00 6.82 -13.67
C SER A 71 6.73 7.15 -14.97
N ALA A 72 7.89 7.79 -14.86
CA ALA A 72 8.79 8.03 -16.00
C ALA A 72 9.86 6.94 -16.03
N ALA A 73 10.15 6.40 -17.20
CA ALA A 73 11.29 5.51 -17.39
C ALA A 73 12.57 6.31 -17.61
N PRO A 74 13.63 6.07 -16.80
CA PRO A 74 14.89 6.81 -16.95
C PRO A 74 15.46 6.75 -18.36
N GLY A 75 15.92 7.92 -18.85
CA GLY A 75 16.52 8.05 -20.19
C GLY A 75 15.54 7.92 -21.35
N THR A 76 14.26 8.02 -21.11
CA THR A 76 13.23 8.06 -22.15
C THR A 76 12.34 9.29 -21.98
N GLU A 77 11.70 9.70 -23.08
CA GLU A 77 10.68 10.75 -23.05
C GLU A 77 9.26 10.18 -22.93
N ARG A 78 9.12 9.00 -22.30
CA ARG A 78 7.82 8.34 -22.13
C ARG A 78 7.40 8.28 -20.66
N LEU A 79 6.10 8.47 -20.46
CA LEU A 79 5.42 8.26 -19.21
C LEU A 79 4.59 6.96 -19.27
N PHE A 80 4.49 6.29 -18.14
CA PHE A 80 3.76 5.03 -17.99
C PHE A 80 2.68 5.19 -16.95
N VAL A 81 1.47 4.74 -17.27
CA VAL A 81 0.31 4.75 -16.38
C VAL A 81 -0.09 3.32 -16.06
N ALA A 82 -0.19 3.03 -14.77
CA ALA A 82 -0.79 1.79 -14.30
C ALA A 82 -2.28 2.02 -14.01
N GLU A 83 -3.13 1.27 -14.71
CA GLU A 83 -4.57 1.21 -14.45
C GLU A 83 -4.91 0.06 -13.51
N GLN A 84 -5.81 0.29 -12.57
CA GLN A 84 -6.16 -0.67 -11.52
C GLN A 84 -6.48 -2.07 -12.07
N ALA A 85 -7.21 -2.15 -13.18
CA ALA A 85 -7.67 -3.41 -13.77
C ALA A 85 -6.55 -4.28 -14.38
N GLY A 86 -5.29 -3.81 -14.39
CA GLY A 86 -4.14 -4.61 -14.86
C GLY A 86 -3.49 -4.13 -16.15
N ARG A 87 -4.01 -3.08 -16.78
CA ARG A 87 -3.37 -2.51 -17.96
C ARG A 87 -2.28 -1.52 -17.57
N ILE A 88 -1.15 -1.59 -18.24
CA ILE A 88 -0.13 -0.56 -18.22
C ILE A 88 -0.07 0.05 -19.61
N LEU A 89 -0.18 1.37 -19.65
CA LEU A 89 -0.13 2.17 -20.85
C LEU A 89 1.10 3.05 -20.85
N SER A 90 1.60 3.45 -22.01
CA SER A 90 2.66 4.44 -22.12
C SER A 90 2.36 5.48 -23.21
N PHE A 91 2.89 6.68 -23.04
CA PHE A 91 2.74 7.76 -24.00
C PHE A 91 3.94 8.72 -23.96
N GLU A 92 4.17 9.46 -25.02
CA GLU A 92 5.21 10.47 -25.07
C GLU A 92 4.91 11.63 -24.13
N ASN A 93 5.89 12.10 -23.39
CA ASN A 93 5.76 13.22 -22.46
C ASN A 93 5.72 14.56 -23.22
N ARG A 94 4.65 14.77 -23.99
CA ARG A 94 4.37 16.04 -24.69
C ARG A 94 2.88 16.37 -24.61
N GLN A 95 2.57 17.64 -24.48
CA GLN A 95 1.22 18.11 -24.15
C GLN A 95 0.17 17.78 -25.22
N ASP A 96 0.58 17.70 -26.50
CA ASP A 96 -0.30 17.44 -27.64
C ASP A 96 -0.47 15.94 -27.95
N VAL A 97 0.06 15.06 -27.11
CA VAL A 97 -0.13 13.61 -27.26
C VAL A 97 -1.62 13.27 -27.18
N SER A 98 -2.10 12.48 -28.13
CA SER A 98 -3.51 12.14 -28.27
C SER A 98 -3.82 10.66 -28.10
N GLN A 99 -2.78 9.83 -27.96
CA GLN A 99 -2.92 8.39 -27.81
C GLN A 99 -1.93 7.87 -26.77
N ALA A 100 -2.37 6.88 -25.98
CA ALA A 100 -1.52 6.06 -25.15
C ALA A 100 -1.47 4.65 -25.72
N ASP A 101 -0.29 4.05 -25.76
CA ASP A 101 -0.02 2.72 -26.26
C ASP A 101 -0.14 1.70 -25.15
N LEU A 102 -0.72 0.52 -25.44
CA LEU A 102 -0.76 -0.58 -24.49
C LEU A 102 0.65 -1.21 -24.38
N VAL A 103 1.20 -1.20 -23.18
CA VAL A 103 2.49 -1.82 -22.84
C VAL A 103 2.29 -3.30 -22.47
N VAL A 104 1.32 -3.57 -21.61
CA VAL A 104 0.92 -4.91 -21.18
C VAL A 104 -0.49 -4.89 -20.58
N ASP A 105 -1.17 -6.01 -20.70
CA ASP A 105 -2.40 -6.32 -19.97
C ASP A 105 -2.11 -7.52 -19.05
N LEU A 106 -1.70 -7.23 -17.84
CA LEU A 106 -1.30 -8.25 -16.87
C LEU A 106 -2.47 -9.12 -16.43
N LYS A 107 -3.72 -8.61 -16.47
CA LYS A 107 -4.91 -9.40 -16.14
C LYS A 107 -5.08 -10.60 -17.08
N LYS A 108 -4.63 -10.49 -18.33
CA LYS A 108 -4.67 -11.61 -19.28
C LYS A 108 -3.62 -12.67 -18.98
N ALA A 109 -2.45 -12.25 -18.45
CA ALA A 109 -1.36 -13.16 -18.13
C ALA A 109 -1.52 -13.79 -16.74
N ILE A 110 -2.07 -13.03 -15.79
CA ILE A 110 -2.27 -13.42 -14.39
C ILE A 110 -3.78 -13.41 -14.10
N PRO A 111 -4.50 -14.53 -14.29
CA PRO A 111 -5.96 -14.57 -14.12
C PRO A 111 -6.45 -14.19 -12.71
N GLU A 112 -5.65 -14.47 -11.68
CA GLU A 112 -5.94 -14.17 -10.27
C GLU A 112 -5.71 -12.71 -9.91
N LEU A 113 -5.05 -11.92 -10.78
CA LEU A 113 -4.79 -10.50 -10.54
C LEU A 113 -6.10 -9.74 -10.28
N THR A 114 -6.16 -9.03 -9.17
CA THR A 114 -7.31 -8.18 -8.81
C THR A 114 -7.04 -6.71 -8.99
N ALA A 115 -5.78 -6.28 -8.84
CA ALA A 115 -5.40 -4.88 -9.04
C ALA A 115 -3.91 -4.74 -9.33
N VAL A 116 -3.53 -3.72 -10.14
CA VAL A 116 -2.18 -3.18 -10.26
C VAL A 116 -2.15 -1.84 -9.56
N TYR A 117 -1.17 -1.63 -8.68
CA TYR A 117 -1.09 -0.42 -7.86
C TYR A 117 0.02 0.54 -8.27
N SER A 118 1.15 0.01 -8.77
CA SER A 118 2.32 0.84 -9.03
C SER A 118 3.23 0.19 -10.07
N ILE A 119 3.93 1.04 -10.81
CA ILE A 119 5.06 0.67 -11.67
C ILE A 119 6.23 1.63 -11.42
N THR A 120 7.43 1.09 -11.33
CA THR A 120 8.66 1.86 -11.32
C THR A 120 9.72 1.21 -12.19
N PHE A 121 10.78 1.95 -12.51
CA PHE A 121 11.84 1.48 -13.39
C PHE A 121 13.16 1.53 -12.66
N HIS A 122 14.02 0.55 -12.97
CA HIS A 122 15.37 0.50 -12.44
C HIS A 122 16.13 1.81 -12.76
N PRO A 123 16.98 2.34 -11.87
CA PRO A 123 17.80 3.52 -12.18
C PRO A 123 18.60 3.37 -13.47
N ASP A 124 19.15 2.17 -13.73
CA ASP A 124 19.90 1.84 -14.97
C ASP A 124 19.02 1.28 -16.09
N PHE A 125 17.75 1.74 -16.16
CA PHE A 125 16.76 1.24 -17.13
C PHE A 125 17.25 1.27 -18.57
N ASN A 126 18.02 2.27 -18.95
CA ASN A 126 18.60 2.36 -20.30
C ASN A 126 19.44 1.13 -20.70
N THR A 127 20.07 0.51 -19.71
CA THR A 127 20.94 -0.64 -19.90
C THR A 127 20.23 -1.97 -19.67
N ASN A 128 19.47 -2.06 -18.57
CA ASN A 128 18.92 -3.33 -18.11
C ASN A 128 17.45 -3.56 -18.47
N ARG A 129 16.72 -2.50 -18.86
CA ARG A 129 15.31 -2.53 -19.29
C ARG A 129 14.34 -3.10 -18.24
N LYS A 130 14.69 -3.06 -16.95
CA LYS A 130 13.89 -3.62 -15.87
C LYS A 130 12.82 -2.67 -15.39
N ALA A 131 11.60 -3.15 -15.29
CA ALA A 131 10.47 -2.51 -14.60
C ALA A 131 10.02 -3.37 -13.43
N TYR A 132 9.56 -2.72 -12.37
CA TYR A 132 9.00 -3.38 -11.18
C TYR A 132 7.55 -2.98 -11.04
N ILE A 133 6.69 -3.96 -10.87
CA ILE A 133 5.24 -3.76 -10.80
C ILE A 133 4.74 -4.36 -9.50
N CYS A 134 3.96 -3.57 -8.74
CA CYS A 134 3.23 -4.07 -7.58
C CYS A 134 1.77 -4.34 -7.96
N TYR A 135 1.33 -5.56 -7.69
CA TYR A 135 -0.01 -6.01 -8.00
C TYR A 135 -0.55 -6.97 -6.93
N ILE A 136 -1.84 -7.23 -6.98
CA ILE A 136 -2.55 -8.05 -6.01
C ILE A 136 -3.18 -9.26 -6.71
N GLU A 137 -2.96 -10.44 -6.17
CA GLU A 137 -3.61 -11.70 -6.52
C GLU A 137 -4.52 -12.14 -5.38
N GLY A 138 -5.82 -12.07 -5.58
CA GLY A 138 -6.80 -12.37 -4.54
C GLY A 138 -6.89 -11.30 -3.45
N ASN A 139 -7.89 -11.43 -2.60
CA ASN A 139 -8.06 -10.61 -1.40
C ASN A 139 -8.00 -11.50 -0.16
N ASP A 140 -7.50 -10.96 0.95
CA ASP A 140 -7.31 -11.71 2.21
C ASP A 140 -6.49 -13.00 2.00
N THR A 141 -5.44 -12.88 1.20
CA THR A 141 -4.57 -14.00 0.81
C THR A 141 -3.19 -13.82 1.43
N PRO A 142 -2.59 -14.83 2.07
CA PRO A 142 -1.30 -14.72 2.76
C PRO A 142 -0.16 -14.14 1.92
N ASP A 143 -0.08 -14.48 0.65
CA ASP A 143 0.94 -14.04 -0.28
C ASP A 143 0.33 -13.32 -1.50
N GLY A 144 -0.80 -12.65 -1.31
CA GLY A 144 -1.57 -12.05 -2.40
C GLY A 144 -1.03 -10.72 -2.91
N SER A 145 -0.26 -9.99 -2.12
CA SER A 145 0.47 -8.81 -2.61
C SER A 145 1.81 -9.22 -3.18
N CYS A 146 2.15 -8.76 -4.38
CA CYS A 146 3.36 -9.15 -5.08
C CYS A 146 4.08 -7.96 -5.70
N VAL A 147 5.41 -7.98 -5.65
CA VAL A 147 6.27 -7.16 -6.50
C VAL A 147 7.05 -8.09 -7.41
N SER A 148 6.91 -7.90 -8.71
CA SER A 148 7.67 -8.62 -9.72
C SER A 148 8.46 -7.68 -10.63
N GLU A 149 9.62 -8.15 -11.07
CA GLU A 149 10.45 -7.57 -12.12
C GLU A 149 9.99 -8.08 -13.48
N PHE A 150 9.95 -7.19 -14.47
CA PHE A 150 9.65 -7.49 -15.85
C PHE A 150 10.66 -6.82 -16.78
N LEU A 151 10.85 -7.40 -17.97
CA LEU A 151 11.67 -6.80 -19.01
C LEU A 151 10.81 -5.98 -19.99
N VAL A 152 11.24 -4.76 -20.24
CA VAL A 152 10.63 -3.84 -21.19
C VAL A 152 11.39 -3.88 -22.51
N SER A 153 10.69 -4.00 -23.63
CA SER A 153 11.30 -4.02 -24.96
C SER A 153 12.07 -2.72 -25.25
N THR A 154 12.97 -2.78 -26.24
CA THR A 154 13.74 -1.62 -26.73
C THR A 154 13.09 -0.91 -27.91
N THR A 155 11.86 -1.28 -28.25
CA THR A 155 11.10 -0.67 -29.37
C THR A 155 10.62 0.74 -29.01
N ASP A 156 10.35 1.58 -30.00
CA ASP A 156 9.85 2.96 -29.82
C ASP A 156 8.54 2.98 -29.01
N VAL A 157 7.64 2.05 -29.32
CA VAL A 157 6.48 1.74 -28.49
C VAL A 157 6.86 0.56 -27.61
N PRO A 158 7.14 0.79 -26.33
CA PRO A 158 7.59 -0.26 -25.42
C PRO A 158 6.49 -1.26 -25.10
N THR A 159 6.88 -2.52 -24.98
CA THR A 159 6.03 -3.61 -24.50
C THR A 159 6.70 -4.35 -23.36
N ILE A 160 5.92 -4.97 -22.49
CA ILE A 160 6.39 -5.89 -21.47
C ILE A 160 5.95 -7.30 -21.88
N ASP A 161 6.89 -8.25 -21.91
CA ASP A 161 6.57 -9.66 -22.03
C ASP A 161 6.22 -10.23 -20.65
N PRO A 162 4.99 -10.64 -20.39
CA PRO A 162 4.61 -11.26 -19.13
C PRO A 162 5.44 -12.50 -18.78
N ALA A 163 5.93 -13.24 -19.79
CA ALA A 163 6.79 -14.41 -19.56
C ALA A 163 8.18 -14.05 -19.01
N SER A 164 8.57 -12.78 -19.05
CA SER A 164 9.82 -12.30 -18.42
C SER A 164 9.70 -12.06 -16.91
N GLU A 165 8.56 -12.37 -16.34
CA GLU A 165 8.31 -12.15 -14.92
C GLU A 165 9.34 -12.86 -14.03
N ARG A 166 9.90 -12.11 -13.09
CA ARG A 166 10.67 -12.61 -11.97
C ARG A 166 10.08 -12.06 -10.69
N GLU A 167 9.44 -12.92 -9.92
CA GLU A 167 8.91 -12.55 -8.61
C GLU A 167 10.04 -12.11 -7.67
N ILE A 168 9.83 -11.01 -6.97
CA ILE A 168 10.80 -10.43 -6.03
C ILE A 168 10.37 -10.71 -4.59
N ILE A 169 9.18 -10.26 -4.19
CA ILE A 169 8.72 -10.36 -2.80
C ILE A 169 7.19 -10.42 -2.74
N ARG A 170 6.68 -11.19 -1.78
CA ARG A 170 5.25 -11.30 -1.48
C ARG A 170 4.94 -11.02 -0.02
N TRP A 171 3.71 -10.56 0.22
CA TRP A 171 3.15 -10.40 1.57
C TRP A 171 1.63 -10.50 1.52
N TRP A 172 1.00 -10.52 2.70
CA TRP A 172 -0.44 -10.59 2.85
C TRP A 172 -1.16 -9.49 2.05
N SER A 173 -2.17 -9.86 1.25
CA SER A 173 -3.09 -8.92 0.62
C SER A 173 -4.37 -8.78 1.43
N GLY A 174 -4.88 -7.56 1.56
CA GLY A 174 -6.12 -7.30 2.28
C GLY A 174 -6.79 -6.01 1.80
N GLY A 175 -7.42 -5.29 2.72
CA GLY A 175 -8.04 -4.00 2.41
C GLY A 175 -7.02 -2.89 2.16
N HIS A 176 -5.95 -2.84 2.95
CA HIS A 176 -4.88 -1.85 2.83
C HIS A 176 -3.59 -2.54 2.39
N ASN A 177 -3.20 -2.33 1.15
CA ASN A 177 -2.05 -3.02 0.57
C ASN A 177 -0.81 -2.11 0.41
N GLY A 178 -0.97 -0.79 0.49
CA GLY A 178 0.13 0.15 0.20
C GLY A 178 0.53 0.08 -1.26
N CYS A 179 1.57 -0.70 -1.57
CA CYS A 179 2.03 -1.01 -2.93
C CYS A 179 2.57 0.20 -3.72
N SER A 180 3.14 1.20 -3.08
CA SER A 180 3.93 2.23 -3.76
C SER A 180 5.36 1.76 -3.92
N LEU A 181 5.93 1.91 -5.10
CA LEU A 181 7.30 1.53 -5.43
C LEU A 181 8.11 2.77 -5.82
N LYS A 182 9.28 2.96 -5.21
CA LYS A 182 10.23 4.02 -5.60
C LYS A 182 11.66 3.54 -5.40
N PHE A 183 12.54 3.83 -6.36
CA PHE A 183 13.97 3.73 -6.11
C PHE A 183 14.44 4.96 -5.35
N GLY A 184 15.21 4.71 -4.29
CA GLY A 184 15.87 5.77 -3.52
C GLY A 184 17.10 6.31 -4.24
N PRO A 185 17.65 7.45 -3.76
CA PRO A 185 18.90 8.00 -4.26
C PRO A 185 20.11 7.09 -4.01
N ASP A 186 19.96 6.12 -3.13
CA ASP A 186 20.90 5.05 -2.80
C ASP A 186 20.87 3.86 -3.76
N GLY A 187 19.94 3.85 -4.72
CA GLY A 187 19.77 2.81 -5.72
C GLY A 187 18.91 1.62 -5.28
N PHE A 188 18.46 1.56 -4.02
CA PHE A 188 17.63 0.47 -3.51
C PHE A 188 16.15 0.69 -3.79
N LEU A 189 15.40 -0.40 -3.86
CA LEU A 189 13.95 -0.36 -4.05
C LEU A 189 13.23 -0.23 -2.71
N TYR A 190 12.43 0.83 -2.58
CA TYR A 190 11.52 1.05 -1.46
C TYR A 190 10.10 0.64 -1.83
N ILE A 191 9.47 -0.11 -0.94
CA ILE A 191 8.15 -0.70 -1.11
C ILE A 191 7.29 -0.31 0.09
N SER A 192 6.13 0.29 -0.14
CA SER A 192 5.19 0.52 0.94
C SER A 192 4.22 -0.65 1.09
N THR A 193 3.93 -1.04 2.32
CA THR A 193 2.96 -2.08 2.65
C THR A 193 1.97 -1.57 3.69
N GLY A 194 0.69 -1.80 3.48
CA GLY A 194 -0.35 -1.41 4.43
C GLY A 194 -0.56 -2.43 5.54
N ASP A 195 -1.47 -2.13 6.47
CA ASP A 195 -1.80 -3.00 7.61
C ASP A 195 -2.60 -4.26 7.21
N GLY A 196 -2.92 -4.42 5.92
CA GLY A 196 -3.72 -5.55 5.42
C GLY A 196 -5.18 -5.53 5.86
N GLY A 197 -5.56 -4.59 6.72
CA GLY A 197 -6.87 -4.54 7.34
C GLY A 197 -7.96 -3.95 6.46
N ALA A 198 -9.20 -4.18 6.87
CA ALA A 198 -10.35 -3.47 6.34
C ALA A 198 -10.36 -2.01 6.85
N PRO A 199 -11.12 -1.10 6.20
CA PRO A 199 -11.18 0.30 6.64
C PRO A 199 -11.65 0.49 8.09
N SER A 200 -12.41 -0.45 8.66
CA SER A 200 -12.93 -0.38 10.02
C SER A 200 -13.15 -1.81 10.59
N PRO A 201 -12.72 -2.09 11.83
CA PRO A 201 -11.93 -1.22 12.69
C PRO A 201 -10.50 -0.98 12.14
N PRO A 202 -9.79 0.05 12.61
CA PRO A 202 -8.41 0.25 12.20
C PRO A 202 -7.51 -0.87 12.74
N ASP A 203 -6.52 -1.27 11.93
CA ASP A 203 -5.49 -2.27 12.25
C ASP A 203 -6.03 -3.54 12.93
N PRO A 204 -6.98 -4.27 12.31
CA PRO A 204 -7.56 -5.46 12.91
C PRO A 204 -6.54 -6.60 13.09
N LEU A 205 -5.42 -6.55 12.38
CA LEU A 205 -4.33 -7.53 12.47
C LEU A 205 -3.25 -7.11 13.46
N MET A 206 -3.38 -5.92 14.10
CA MET A 206 -2.38 -5.34 15.00
C MET A 206 -0.98 -5.24 14.35
N ALA A 207 -0.95 -4.98 13.04
CA ALA A 207 0.25 -4.99 12.23
C ALA A 207 1.15 -3.75 12.46
N GLY A 208 0.57 -2.63 12.91
CA GLY A 208 1.28 -1.35 13.01
C GLY A 208 2.50 -1.35 13.93
N GLN A 209 2.59 -2.27 14.88
CA GLN A 209 3.74 -2.43 15.78
C GLN A 209 4.37 -3.83 15.71
N ASP A 210 3.93 -4.67 14.79
CA ASP A 210 4.46 -6.02 14.59
C ASP A 210 5.52 -6.03 13.49
N VAL A 211 6.77 -5.89 13.89
CA VAL A 211 7.93 -5.89 12.99
C VAL A 211 8.39 -7.30 12.58
N SER A 212 7.70 -8.36 13.00
CA SER A 212 7.99 -9.75 12.61
C SER A 212 7.43 -10.13 11.24
N ASN A 213 6.57 -9.27 10.67
CA ASN A 213 5.96 -9.44 9.36
C ASN A 213 6.21 -8.21 8.46
N LEU A 214 5.70 -8.25 7.22
CA LEU A 214 5.94 -7.19 6.23
C LEU A 214 4.80 -6.16 6.14
N LEU A 215 3.77 -6.24 6.98
CA LEU A 215 2.64 -5.31 6.97
C LEU A 215 2.97 -4.00 7.69
N SER A 216 2.28 -2.92 7.35
CA SER A 216 2.41 -1.60 8.00
C SER A 216 3.80 -0.96 7.89
N ASN A 217 4.54 -1.24 6.83
CA ASN A 217 5.95 -0.92 6.72
C ASN A 217 6.29 -0.12 5.46
N ILE A 218 7.46 0.50 5.49
CA ILE A 218 8.27 0.79 4.31
C ILE A 218 9.42 -0.21 4.32
N LEU A 219 9.52 -1.02 3.27
CA LEU A 219 10.61 -1.97 3.06
C LEU A 219 11.68 -1.34 2.18
N ARG A 220 12.94 -1.75 2.37
CA ARG A 220 14.08 -1.37 1.52
C ARG A 220 14.89 -2.59 1.18
N ILE A 221 15.00 -2.89 -0.11
CA ILE A 221 15.63 -4.11 -0.63
C ILE A 221 16.58 -3.79 -1.79
N ASP A 222 17.58 -4.65 -1.98
CA ASP A 222 18.53 -4.62 -3.10
C ASP A 222 18.06 -5.61 -4.17
N VAL A 223 17.68 -5.12 -5.34
CA VAL A 223 17.20 -5.95 -6.46
C VAL A 223 18.31 -6.37 -7.42
N ASP A 224 19.51 -5.81 -7.28
CA ASP A 224 20.70 -6.12 -8.08
C ASP A 224 21.53 -7.28 -7.50
N HIS A 225 21.52 -7.39 -6.18
CA HIS A 225 22.17 -8.48 -5.47
C HIS A 225 21.10 -9.27 -4.72
N HIS A 226 21.22 -10.58 -4.74
CA HIS A 226 20.25 -11.45 -4.07
C HIS A 226 20.96 -12.40 -3.12
N ASP A 227 20.31 -12.72 -2.04
CA ASP A 227 20.73 -13.77 -1.12
C ASP A 227 20.42 -15.14 -1.72
N ALA A 228 21.05 -16.19 -1.18
CA ALA A 228 20.93 -17.53 -1.75
C ALA A 228 19.49 -18.07 -1.82
N GLU A 229 18.60 -17.57 -0.94
CA GLU A 229 17.22 -18.06 -0.79
C GLU A 229 16.17 -17.02 -1.20
N LYS A 230 16.58 -15.80 -1.59
CA LYS A 230 15.67 -14.68 -1.94
C LYS A 230 16.01 -14.14 -3.33
N ALA A 231 15.00 -13.58 -3.99
CA ALA A 231 15.20 -12.89 -5.27
C ALA A 231 15.77 -11.46 -5.11
N TYR A 232 16.13 -11.06 -3.89
CA TYR A 232 16.70 -9.76 -3.51
C TYR A 232 17.67 -9.92 -2.36
N GLY A 233 18.54 -8.93 -2.16
CA GLY A 233 19.37 -8.78 -0.98
C GLY A 233 18.76 -7.78 0.02
N VAL A 234 19.23 -7.85 1.25
CA VAL A 234 18.88 -6.86 2.28
C VAL A 234 20.09 -5.95 2.49
N PRO A 235 19.96 -4.62 2.29
CA PRO A 235 21.05 -3.69 2.51
C PRO A 235 21.60 -3.76 3.94
N ALA A 236 22.94 -3.83 4.07
CA ALA A 236 23.63 -4.03 5.35
C ALA A 236 23.42 -2.90 6.36
N ASP A 237 22.96 -1.75 5.90
CA ASP A 237 22.65 -0.56 6.69
C ASP A 237 21.14 -0.40 6.97
N ASN A 238 20.31 -1.41 6.67
CA ASN A 238 18.93 -1.41 7.13
C ASN A 238 18.88 -1.39 8.68
N PRO A 239 17.96 -0.60 9.27
CA PRO A 239 18.02 -0.31 10.72
C PRO A 239 17.78 -1.54 11.60
N PHE A 240 17.15 -2.58 11.09
CA PHE A 240 16.75 -3.76 11.88
C PHE A 240 17.49 -5.05 11.49
N ILE A 241 18.50 -4.99 10.61
CA ILE A 241 19.16 -6.18 10.05
C ILE A 241 19.75 -7.16 11.09
N ASN A 242 20.14 -6.67 12.25
CA ASN A 242 20.74 -7.46 13.32
C ASN A 242 19.80 -7.72 14.50
N MET A 243 18.51 -7.41 14.38
CA MET A 243 17.54 -7.61 15.44
C MET A 243 16.86 -8.98 15.30
N PRO A 244 16.89 -9.83 16.34
CA PRO A 244 16.18 -11.09 16.31
C PRO A 244 14.65 -10.87 16.20
N ASP A 245 13.97 -11.79 15.50
CA ASP A 245 12.52 -11.79 15.32
C ASP A 245 11.96 -10.53 14.62
N VAL A 246 12.81 -9.75 13.94
CA VAL A 246 12.43 -8.59 13.14
C VAL A 246 12.73 -8.86 11.66
N ARG A 247 11.82 -8.44 10.79
CA ARG A 247 12.05 -8.52 9.34
C ARG A 247 13.14 -7.54 8.92
N PRO A 248 14.27 -8.03 8.41
CA PRO A 248 15.41 -7.17 8.09
C PRO A 248 15.17 -6.25 6.88
N GLU A 249 14.14 -6.52 6.09
CA GLU A 249 13.72 -5.69 4.98
C GLU A 249 13.14 -4.34 5.42
N ILE A 250 12.70 -4.22 6.68
CA ILE A 250 12.01 -3.04 7.20
C ILE A 250 12.98 -1.86 7.27
N TRP A 251 12.57 -0.75 6.66
CA TRP A 251 13.18 0.57 6.78
C TRP A 251 12.47 1.43 7.82
N ALA A 252 11.14 1.45 7.79
CA ALA A 252 10.30 2.15 8.74
C ALA A 252 8.99 1.38 8.94
N PHE A 253 8.36 1.52 10.11
CA PHE A 253 7.14 0.81 10.46
C PHE A 253 6.12 1.74 11.15
N GLY A 254 4.89 1.24 11.34
CA GLY A 254 3.83 1.95 12.05
C GLY A 254 2.85 2.70 11.15
N PHE A 255 2.82 2.39 9.86
CA PHE A 255 1.90 2.97 8.90
C PHE A 255 0.56 2.22 8.90
N ARG A 256 -0.49 2.92 8.49
CA ARG A 256 -1.79 2.28 8.24
C ARG A 256 -1.91 1.80 6.79
N ASN A 257 -1.85 2.73 5.86
CA ASN A 257 -1.88 2.45 4.43
C ASN A 257 -1.03 3.49 3.69
N PRO A 258 0.29 3.34 3.68
CA PRO A 258 1.21 4.27 3.05
C PRO A 258 1.02 4.21 1.53
N TRP A 259 0.11 5.09 1.07
CA TRP A 259 -0.46 5.02 -0.27
C TRP A 259 0.50 5.47 -1.36
N ARG A 260 1.25 6.56 -1.10
CA ARG A 260 2.21 7.08 -2.06
C ARG A 260 3.47 7.58 -1.37
N MET A 261 4.59 7.36 -2.04
CA MET A 261 5.91 7.77 -1.61
C MET A 261 6.59 8.63 -2.67
N SER A 262 7.47 9.52 -2.22
CA SER A 262 8.28 10.34 -3.09
C SER A 262 9.58 10.71 -2.39
N PHE A 263 10.69 10.69 -3.13
CA PHE A 263 11.96 11.23 -2.66
C PHE A 263 12.12 12.69 -3.06
N ASP A 264 12.53 13.53 -2.12
CA ASP A 264 12.97 14.89 -2.44
C ASP A 264 14.26 14.81 -3.28
N LYS A 265 14.21 15.39 -4.47
CA LYS A 265 15.35 15.31 -5.42
C LYS A 265 16.61 16.06 -4.98
N VAL A 266 16.47 17.00 -4.06
CA VAL A 266 17.58 17.84 -3.60
C VAL A 266 18.25 17.25 -2.36
N ARG A 267 17.44 16.77 -1.40
CA ARG A 267 17.94 16.31 -0.10
C ARG A 267 17.93 14.80 0.05
N GLY A 268 17.17 14.09 -0.80
CA GLY A 268 17.01 12.64 -0.69
C GLY A 268 16.03 12.21 0.40
N ASP A 269 15.32 13.15 1.03
CA ASP A 269 14.33 12.82 2.07
C ASP A 269 13.18 11.98 1.48
N LEU A 270 12.81 10.91 2.16
CA LEU A 270 11.64 10.12 1.81
C LEU A 270 10.37 10.72 2.44
N TRP A 271 9.42 11.07 1.61
CA TRP A 271 8.09 11.53 2.01
C TRP A 271 7.04 10.46 1.73
N VAL A 272 6.18 10.21 2.71
CA VAL A 272 5.14 9.17 2.66
C VAL A 272 3.79 9.78 2.98
N GLY A 273 2.84 9.67 2.06
CA GLY A 273 1.43 9.95 2.32
C GLY A 273 0.75 8.69 2.84
N ASP A 274 0.27 8.74 4.08
CA ASP A 274 -0.36 7.61 4.77
C ASP A 274 -1.84 7.89 5.01
N VAL A 275 -2.70 6.99 4.54
CA VAL A 275 -4.16 7.11 4.64
C VAL A 275 -4.59 6.88 6.08
N GLY A 276 -5.14 7.92 6.69
CA GLY A 276 -5.68 7.87 8.03
C GLY A 276 -7.02 7.14 8.14
N TRP A 277 -7.57 7.08 9.35
CA TRP A 277 -8.83 6.35 9.56
C TRP A 277 -10.06 7.21 9.26
N GLN A 278 -10.33 8.25 10.05
CA GLN A 278 -11.57 9.02 9.94
C GLN A 278 -11.38 10.53 9.83
N LEU A 279 -10.36 11.09 10.47
CA LEU A 279 -10.23 12.52 10.69
C LEU A 279 -9.04 13.15 10.00
N TRP A 280 -7.95 12.39 9.83
CA TRP A 280 -6.68 12.93 9.38
C TRP A 280 -6.02 12.01 8.36
N GLU A 281 -5.53 12.61 7.29
CA GLU A 281 -4.52 12.05 6.42
C GLU A 281 -3.16 12.55 6.88
N MET A 282 -2.14 11.70 6.83
CA MET A 282 -0.80 12.03 7.32
C MET A 282 0.20 12.13 6.17
N VAL A 283 1.17 13.01 6.35
CA VAL A 283 2.36 13.07 5.51
C VAL A 283 3.58 13.01 6.43
N TYR A 284 4.36 11.95 6.27
CA TYR A 284 5.56 11.73 7.05
C TYR A 284 6.81 12.01 6.24
N ARG A 285 7.83 12.60 6.88
CA ARG A 285 9.21 12.51 6.43
C ARG A 285 9.85 11.36 7.19
N VAL A 286 10.27 10.35 6.47
CA VAL A 286 10.93 9.16 7.03
C VAL A 286 12.43 9.44 7.09
N GLU A 287 13.02 9.30 8.29
CA GLU A 287 14.44 9.54 8.58
C GLU A 287 15.16 8.21 8.80
#